data_27d9289132afa4ae611f983ca9acbf65
#
_entry.id   27d9289132afa4ae611f983ca9acbf65
#
_cell.length_a   1.000
_cell.length_b   1.000
_cell.length_c   1.000
_cell.angle_alpha   90.00
_cell.angle_beta   90.00
_cell.angle_gamma   90.00
#
_symmetry.space_group_name_H-M   'P 1'
#
loop_
_entity.id
_entity.type
_entity.pdbx_description
1 polymer ?
#
loop_
_entity_poly.entity_id
_entity_poly.type
_entity_poly.pdbx_seq_one_letter_code
_entity_poly.pdbx_strand_id
1 'polypeptide(L)'
;VTDFAIKNNYVDEISQGIKAGINNSDLIVICVPVHQIKDILHILKDFFNTEKIFTDTLSTKNTLLEFMIKNNFSETKNFILSHPMAGTENYGIENSKDDLFAGAVTLISTLVDQNLDNINNVKDMWQSLDCNVVSIDSAIHDEYLSIISHAPHAISFALSKNINAKYLAK
;
A
#
# COMPACT_ATOMS: atom_id res chain seq x y z
N VAL A 1 2.86 -10.70 -17.55
CA VAL A 1 2.23 -10.48 -16.24
C VAL A 1 0.73 -10.66 -16.33
N THR A 2 0.01 -9.89 -17.15
CA THR A 2 -1.46 -9.94 -17.28
C THR A 2 -1.99 -11.31 -17.69
N ASP A 3 -1.42 -11.92 -18.73
CA ASP A 3 -1.84 -13.25 -19.21
C ASP A 3 -1.61 -14.34 -18.14
N PHE A 4 -0.52 -14.21 -17.37
CA PHE A 4 -0.24 -15.10 -16.26
C PHE A 4 -1.27 -14.97 -15.13
N ALA A 5 -1.67 -13.73 -14.79
CA ALA A 5 -2.66 -13.47 -13.75
C ALA A 5 -4.01 -14.09 -14.08
N ILE A 6 -4.52 -13.89 -15.30
CA ILE A 6 -5.78 -14.48 -15.76
C ILE A 6 -5.70 -16.01 -15.82
N LYS A 7 -4.63 -16.54 -16.42
CA LYS A 7 -4.46 -17.99 -16.58
C LYS A 7 -4.44 -18.75 -15.24
N ASN A 8 -3.93 -18.11 -14.17
CA ASN A 8 -3.87 -18.72 -12.86
C ASN A 8 -5.02 -18.28 -11.92
N ASN A 9 -6.04 -17.60 -12.45
CA ASN A 9 -7.18 -17.08 -11.69
C ASN A 9 -6.78 -16.17 -10.51
N TYR A 10 -5.72 -15.39 -10.67
CA TYR A 10 -5.32 -14.39 -9.68
C TYR A 10 -6.14 -13.12 -9.76
N VAL A 11 -6.76 -12.88 -10.90
CA VAL A 11 -7.70 -11.78 -11.15
C VAL A 11 -8.83 -12.27 -12.05
N ASP A 12 -10.01 -11.71 -11.91
CA ASP A 12 -11.19 -12.05 -12.70
C ASP A 12 -11.14 -11.40 -14.08
N GLU A 13 -10.65 -10.15 -14.14
CA GLU A 13 -10.54 -9.41 -15.40
C GLU A 13 -9.34 -8.44 -15.41
N ILE A 14 -9.00 -7.98 -16.60
CA ILE A 14 -7.98 -6.95 -16.83
C ILE A 14 -8.60 -5.77 -17.54
N SER A 15 -8.58 -4.61 -16.89
CA SER A 15 -9.10 -3.39 -17.47
C SER A 15 -8.21 -2.81 -18.57
N GLN A 16 -8.84 -2.18 -19.57
CA GLN A 16 -8.15 -1.46 -20.64
C GLN A 16 -7.61 -0.10 -20.17
N GLY A 17 -6.82 -0.11 -19.10
CA GLY A 17 -6.19 1.06 -18.50
C GLY A 17 -6.82 1.49 -17.18
N ILE A 18 -6.11 2.35 -16.46
CA ILE A 18 -6.41 2.73 -15.07
C ILE A 18 -7.81 3.36 -14.96
N LYS A 19 -8.14 4.33 -15.82
CA LYS A 19 -9.46 5.02 -15.75
C LYS A 19 -10.63 4.08 -15.99
N ALA A 20 -10.50 3.12 -16.89
CA ALA A 20 -11.55 2.13 -17.14
C ALA A 20 -11.74 1.22 -15.91
N GLY A 21 -10.64 0.77 -15.28
CA GLY A 21 -10.69 0.00 -14.05
C GLY A 21 -11.39 0.75 -12.91
N ILE A 22 -11.02 2.02 -12.70
CA ILE A 22 -11.63 2.86 -11.66
C ILE A 22 -13.14 3.01 -11.89
N ASN A 23 -13.57 3.26 -13.12
CA ASN A 23 -15.00 3.45 -13.41
C ASN A 23 -15.85 2.22 -13.03
N ASN A 24 -15.28 1.03 -13.14
CA ASN A 24 -15.95 -0.25 -12.88
C ASN A 24 -15.71 -0.78 -11.44
N SER A 25 -15.08 -0.01 -10.58
CA SER A 25 -14.74 -0.43 -9.21
C SER A 25 -15.30 0.55 -8.19
N ASP A 26 -15.67 0.07 -7.00
CA ASP A 26 -16.08 0.89 -5.86
C ASP A 26 -14.92 1.16 -4.92
N LEU A 27 -14.02 0.18 -4.75
CA LEU A 27 -12.80 0.26 -3.95
C LEU A 27 -11.57 0.03 -4.82
N ILE A 28 -10.62 0.94 -4.76
CA ILE A 28 -9.38 0.92 -5.54
C ILE A 28 -8.19 0.81 -4.60
N VAL A 29 -7.41 -0.27 -4.74
CA VAL A 29 -6.18 -0.50 -3.97
C VAL A 29 -4.96 -0.19 -4.83
N ILE A 30 -4.15 0.78 -4.42
CA ILE A 30 -2.98 1.23 -5.15
C ILE A 30 -1.75 0.45 -4.69
N CYS A 31 -1.33 -0.53 -5.50
CA CYS A 31 -0.21 -1.43 -5.22
C CYS A 31 0.97 -1.14 -6.15
N VAL A 32 1.44 0.11 -6.18
CA VAL A 32 2.57 0.52 -7.02
C VAL A 32 3.80 0.83 -6.16
N PRO A 33 5.02 0.74 -6.71
CA PRO A 33 6.21 1.22 -6.01
C PRO A 33 6.11 2.71 -5.66
N VAL A 34 6.70 3.12 -4.53
CA VAL A 34 6.60 4.50 -4.00
C VAL A 34 7.00 5.59 -5.01
N HIS A 35 7.96 5.29 -5.90
CA HIS A 35 8.39 6.26 -6.92
C HIS A 35 7.36 6.52 -8.02
N GLN A 36 6.37 5.64 -8.20
CA GLN A 36 5.30 5.77 -9.19
C GLN A 36 4.03 6.43 -8.63
N ILE A 37 3.93 6.59 -7.31
CA ILE A 37 2.69 7.06 -6.67
C ILE A 37 2.24 8.43 -7.16
N LYS A 38 3.19 9.34 -7.44
CA LYS A 38 2.89 10.69 -7.91
C LYS A 38 2.17 10.69 -9.26
N ASP A 39 2.62 9.86 -10.19
CA ASP A 39 2.01 9.73 -11.52
C ASP A 39 0.60 9.13 -11.42
N ILE A 40 0.43 8.13 -10.56
CA ILE A 40 -0.88 7.54 -10.28
C ILE A 40 -1.83 8.57 -9.68
N LEU A 41 -1.41 9.34 -8.67
CA LEU A 41 -2.27 10.37 -8.06
C LEU A 41 -2.70 11.45 -9.06
N HIS A 42 -1.85 11.82 -10.02
CA HIS A 42 -2.25 12.73 -11.09
C HIS A 42 -3.35 12.16 -12.01
N ILE A 43 -3.39 10.84 -12.18
CA ILE A 43 -4.47 10.17 -12.92
C ILE A 43 -5.75 10.12 -12.08
N LEU A 44 -5.61 9.89 -10.77
CA LEU A 44 -6.72 9.70 -9.83
C LEU A 44 -7.43 11.00 -9.43
N LYS A 45 -6.81 12.16 -9.61
CA LYS A 45 -7.32 13.46 -9.13
C LYS A 45 -8.78 13.74 -9.53
N ASP A 46 -9.17 13.31 -10.74
CA ASP A 46 -10.53 13.54 -11.28
C ASP A 46 -11.59 12.69 -10.54
N PHE A 47 -11.16 11.68 -9.75
CA PHE A 47 -12.02 10.75 -9.03
C PHE A 47 -12.09 11.01 -7.52
N PHE A 48 -11.27 11.92 -6.97
CA PHE A 48 -11.21 12.16 -5.53
C PHE A 48 -12.49 12.75 -4.91
N ASN A 49 -13.36 13.33 -5.73
CA ASN A 49 -14.66 13.86 -5.30
C ASN A 49 -15.83 13.00 -5.76
N THR A 50 -15.59 11.70 -5.97
CA THR A 50 -16.63 10.73 -6.33
C THR A 50 -16.92 9.80 -5.13
N GLU A 51 -17.90 8.91 -5.29
CA GLU A 51 -18.22 7.87 -4.30
C GLU A 51 -17.17 6.73 -4.23
N LYS A 52 -16.16 6.75 -5.10
CA LYS A 52 -15.10 5.74 -5.14
C LYS A 52 -14.19 5.85 -3.92
N ILE A 53 -13.80 4.72 -3.36
CA ILE A 53 -12.89 4.65 -2.22
C ILE A 53 -11.50 4.26 -2.72
N PHE A 54 -10.47 4.96 -2.24
CA PHE A 54 -9.08 4.67 -2.56
C PHE A 54 -8.31 4.30 -1.30
N THR A 55 -7.43 3.33 -1.44
CA THR A 55 -6.43 2.99 -0.43
C THR A 55 -5.10 2.62 -1.09
N ASP A 56 -4.04 2.54 -0.32
CA ASP A 56 -2.69 2.22 -0.81
C ASP A 56 -2.03 1.14 0.05
N THR A 57 -0.90 0.60 -0.45
CA THR A 57 -0.09 -0.39 0.27
C THR A 57 1.32 0.11 0.57
N LEU A 58 1.58 1.41 0.46
CA LEU A 58 2.91 1.98 0.61
C LEU A 58 3.43 1.85 2.05
N SER A 59 4.71 1.59 2.18
CA SER A 59 5.39 1.47 3.48
C SER A 59 5.74 2.81 4.13
N THR A 60 5.64 3.93 3.39
CA THR A 60 5.87 5.29 3.89
C THR A 60 4.71 6.20 3.52
N LYS A 61 4.35 7.13 4.40
CA LYS A 61 3.20 8.03 4.21
C LYS A 61 3.60 9.48 3.94
N ASN A 62 4.74 9.94 4.47
CA ASN A 62 5.13 11.34 4.34
C ASN A 62 5.24 11.81 2.88
N THR A 63 5.88 11.03 2.01
CA THR A 63 6.00 11.38 0.57
C THR A 63 4.63 11.50 -0.10
N LEU A 64 3.69 10.62 0.23
CA LEU A 64 2.33 10.65 -0.27
C LEU A 64 1.57 11.88 0.25
N LEU A 65 1.64 12.12 1.55
CA LEU A 65 0.98 13.26 2.21
C LEU A 65 1.50 14.60 1.72
N GLU A 66 2.82 14.78 1.64
CA GLU A 66 3.44 16.01 1.10
C GLU A 66 2.97 16.29 -0.34
N PHE A 67 2.90 15.23 -1.16
CA PHE A 67 2.42 15.37 -2.52
C PHE A 67 0.93 15.76 -2.56
N MET A 68 0.09 15.13 -1.73
CA MET A 68 -1.33 15.45 -1.64
C MET A 68 -1.57 16.89 -1.19
N ILE A 69 -0.85 17.35 -0.16
CA ILE A 69 -0.93 18.74 0.34
C ILE A 69 -0.52 19.71 -0.75
N LYS A 70 0.64 19.50 -1.39
CA LYS A 70 1.18 20.37 -2.43
C LYS A 70 0.25 20.53 -3.64
N ASN A 71 -0.57 19.53 -3.94
CA ASN A 71 -1.47 19.52 -5.09
C ASN A 71 -2.95 19.75 -4.72
N ASN A 72 -3.22 20.17 -3.48
CA ASN A 72 -4.56 20.40 -2.95
C ASN A 72 -5.46 19.15 -2.97
N PHE A 73 -4.86 17.97 -2.74
CA PHE A 73 -5.57 16.69 -2.58
C PHE A 73 -5.76 16.29 -1.11
N SER A 74 -5.28 17.12 -0.16
CA SER A 74 -5.35 16.82 1.29
C SER A 74 -6.77 16.77 1.85
N GLU A 75 -7.72 17.42 1.18
CA GLU A 75 -9.14 17.41 1.58
C GLU A 75 -9.91 16.22 0.99
N THR A 76 -9.22 15.28 0.38
CA THR A 76 -9.83 14.08 -0.19
C THR A 76 -10.40 13.18 0.90
N LYS A 77 -11.73 13.05 0.94
CA LYS A 77 -12.43 12.29 1.99
C LYS A 77 -12.51 10.79 1.72
N ASN A 78 -12.18 10.38 0.50
CA ASN A 78 -12.31 9.01 0.02
C ASN A 78 -10.96 8.30 -0.20
N PHE A 79 -9.84 8.89 0.21
CA PHE A 79 -8.52 8.25 0.16
C PHE A 79 -8.07 7.87 1.58
N ILE A 80 -8.18 6.60 1.93
CA ILE A 80 -7.82 6.06 3.23
C ILE A 80 -6.43 5.44 3.14
N LEU A 81 -5.46 5.99 3.86
CA LEU A 81 -4.08 5.52 3.83
C LEU A 81 -3.96 4.18 4.54
N SER A 82 -3.35 3.18 3.91
CA SER A 82 -3.05 1.91 4.58
C SER A 82 -1.62 1.43 4.31
N HIS A 83 -1.10 0.64 5.24
CA HIS A 83 0.22 0.04 5.16
C HIS A 83 0.15 -1.39 5.71
N PRO A 84 -0.05 -2.40 4.87
CA PRO A 84 0.06 -3.78 5.28
C PRO A 84 1.54 -4.10 5.57
N MET A 85 1.83 -4.51 6.80
CA MET A 85 3.17 -4.92 7.22
C MET A 85 3.42 -6.38 6.81
N ALA A 86 3.33 -6.63 5.52
CA ALA A 86 3.52 -7.91 4.89
C ALA A 86 4.30 -7.73 3.58
N GLY A 87 5.06 -8.74 3.20
CA GLY A 87 5.85 -8.73 1.97
C GLY A 87 6.94 -9.77 2.01
N THR A 88 7.53 -10.01 0.85
CA THR A 88 8.68 -10.88 0.71
C THR A 88 9.76 -10.17 -0.11
N GLU A 89 10.98 -10.70 -0.07
CA GLU A 89 12.09 -10.21 -0.91
C GLU A 89 11.94 -10.57 -2.39
N ASN A 90 11.00 -11.44 -2.72
CA ASN A 90 10.75 -11.87 -4.10
C ASN A 90 9.74 -10.94 -4.78
N TYR A 91 10.02 -10.61 -6.03
CA TYR A 91 9.17 -9.77 -6.87
C TYR A 91 8.42 -10.63 -7.90
N GLY A 92 7.34 -10.07 -8.40
CA GLY A 92 6.55 -10.65 -9.49
C GLY A 92 5.38 -11.49 -9.02
N ILE A 93 4.39 -11.58 -9.89
CA ILE A 93 3.15 -12.29 -9.63
C ILE A 93 3.36 -13.79 -9.41
N GLU A 94 4.45 -14.34 -9.94
CA GLU A 94 4.85 -15.74 -9.79
C GLU A 94 5.20 -16.10 -8.34
N ASN A 95 5.51 -15.10 -7.52
CA ASN A 95 5.84 -15.24 -6.10
C ASN A 95 4.69 -14.80 -5.19
N SER A 96 3.51 -14.51 -5.74
CA SER A 96 2.34 -14.18 -4.94
C SER A 96 1.90 -15.37 -4.09
N LYS A 97 1.32 -15.05 -2.92
CA LYS A 97 0.79 -16.04 -1.97
C LYS A 97 -0.61 -15.60 -1.57
N ASP A 98 -1.52 -16.54 -1.49
CA ASP A 98 -2.90 -16.32 -1.07
C ASP A 98 -3.03 -16.01 0.44
N ASP A 99 -2.07 -16.46 1.24
CA ASP A 99 -1.98 -16.24 2.69
C ASP A 99 -1.05 -15.09 3.11
N LEU A 100 -0.57 -14.25 2.15
CA LEU A 100 0.44 -13.21 2.41
C LEU A 100 0.06 -12.27 3.56
N PHE A 101 -1.22 -11.99 3.72
CA PHE A 101 -1.73 -11.03 4.70
C PHE A 101 -2.25 -11.69 5.98
N ALA A 102 -2.39 -13.03 6.02
CA ALA A 102 -2.95 -13.74 7.15
C ALA A 102 -2.14 -13.50 8.44
N GLY A 103 -2.78 -12.94 9.46
CA GLY A 103 -2.16 -12.56 10.73
C GLY A 103 -1.26 -11.33 10.69
N ALA A 104 -1.03 -10.74 9.51
CA ALA A 104 -0.23 -9.53 9.37
C ALA A 104 -0.92 -8.31 10.00
N VAL A 105 -0.13 -7.35 10.46
CA VAL A 105 -0.64 -6.05 10.91
C VAL A 105 -0.81 -5.15 9.69
N THR A 106 -1.99 -4.54 9.56
CA THR A 106 -2.20 -3.44 8.62
C THR A 106 -2.47 -2.16 9.38
N LEU A 107 -1.61 -1.16 9.17
CA LEU A 107 -1.79 0.17 9.73
C LEU A 107 -2.73 0.97 8.84
N ILE A 108 -3.77 1.58 9.43
CA ILE A 108 -4.64 2.54 8.75
C ILE A 108 -4.41 3.91 9.36
N SER A 109 -4.06 4.87 8.49
CA SER A 109 -3.88 6.26 8.87
C SER A 109 -4.98 7.11 8.26
N THR A 110 -5.68 7.85 9.10
CA THR A 110 -6.76 8.73 8.66
C THR A 110 -6.29 10.18 8.58
N LEU A 111 -6.81 10.90 7.60
CA LEU A 111 -6.71 12.35 7.50
C LEU A 111 -7.88 13.00 8.26
N VAL A 112 -7.80 14.30 8.46
CA VAL A 112 -8.89 15.06 9.12
C VAL A 112 -10.16 15.02 8.27
N ASP A 113 -11.31 14.88 8.93
CA ASP A 113 -12.64 14.93 8.31
C ASP A 113 -12.97 13.85 7.26
N GLN A 114 -12.32 12.70 7.31
CA GLN A 114 -12.67 11.58 6.43
C GLN A 114 -13.99 10.93 6.81
N ASN A 115 -14.69 10.38 5.80
CA ASN A 115 -15.92 9.65 5.99
C ASN A 115 -15.68 8.33 6.76
N LEU A 116 -16.39 8.12 7.88
CA LEU A 116 -16.26 6.92 8.71
C LEU A 116 -16.64 5.64 7.95
N ASP A 117 -17.63 5.71 7.05
CA ASP A 117 -18.02 4.54 6.25
C ASP A 117 -16.90 4.12 5.29
N ASN A 118 -16.21 5.08 4.68
CA ASN A 118 -15.04 4.80 3.83
C ASN A 118 -13.91 4.16 4.63
N ILE A 119 -13.65 4.65 5.84
CA ILE A 119 -12.65 4.07 6.75
C ILE A 119 -13.03 2.63 7.10
N ASN A 120 -14.30 2.38 7.44
CA ASN A 120 -14.79 1.06 7.78
C ASN A 120 -14.70 0.10 6.58
N ASN A 121 -15.09 0.52 5.38
CA ASN A 121 -14.97 -0.29 4.17
C ASN A 121 -13.52 -0.74 3.91
N VAL A 122 -12.53 0.14 4.10
CA VAL A 122 -11.13 -0.22 3.97
C VAL A 122 -10.67 -1.16 5.08
N LYS A 123 -11.13 -0.94 6.33
CA LYS A 123 -10.85 -1.87 7.45
C LYS A 123 -11.41 -3.26 7.18
N ASP A 124 -12.67 -3.33 6.77
CA ASP A 124 -13.37 -4.60 6.49
C ASP A 124 -12.66 -5.36 5.35
N MET A 125 -12.22 -4.65 4.31
CA MET A 125 -11.44 -5.24 3.23
C MET A 125 -10.15 -5.88 3.76
N TRP A 126 -9.36 -5.18 4.59
CA TRP A 126 -8.14 -5.76 5.17
C TRP A 126 -8.43 -6.90 6.16
N GLN A 127 -9.48 -6.79 6.95
CA GLN A 127 -9.90 -7.86 7.86
C GLN A 127 -10.39 -9.11 7.11
N SER A 128 -11.00 -8.94 5.93
CA SER A 128 -11.40 -10.08 5.09
C SER A 128 -10.20 -10.88 4.54
N LEU A 129 -9.01 -10.29 4.59
CA LEU A 129 -7.73 -10.93 4.27
C LEU A 129 -6.99 -11.44 5.53
N ASP A 130 -7.71 -11.61 6.65
CA ASP A 130 -7.19 -12.02 7.96
C ASP A 130 -6.12 -11.08 8.54
N CYS A 131 -6.11 -9.79 8.16
CA CYS A 131 -5.22 -8.80 8.75
C CYS A 131 -5.68 -8.33 10.13
N ASN A 132 -4.72 -8.07 11.00
CA ASN A 132 -4.93 -7.33 12.24
C ASN A 132 -4.85 -5.82 11.96
N VAL A 133 -6.00 -5.16 11.86
CA VAL A 133 -6.06 -3.73 11.50
C VAL A 133 -5.86 -2.85 12.73
N VAL A 134 -4.89 -1.94 12.67
CA VAL A 134 -4.54 -0.98 13.72
C VAL A 134 -4.59 0.45 13.16
N SER A 135 -5.26 1.34 13.88
CA SER A 135 -5.27 2.77 13.51
C SER A 135 -4.06 3.49 14.09
N ILE A 136 -3.42 4.34 13.29
CA ILE A 136 -2.28 5.17 13.68
C ILE A 136 -2.46 6.58 13.12
N ASP A 137 -1.99 7.59 13.84
CA ASP A 137 -1.93 8.95 13.32
C ASP A 137 -0.93 9.04 12.16
N SER A 138 -1.36 9.63 11.04
CA SER A 138 -0.52 9.77 9.84
C SER A 138 0.75 10.61 10.11
N ALA A 139 0.69 11.56 11.03
CA ALA A 139 1.83 12.42 11.38
C ALA A 139 2.99 11.66 12.04
N ILE A 140 2.69 10.57 12.76
CA ILE A 140 3.70 9.79 13.49
C ILE A 140 4.02 8.45 12.82
N HIS A 141 3.27 8.06 11.78
CA HIS A 141 3.42 6.76 11.12
C HIS A 141 4.88 6.50 10.72
N ASP A 142 5.48 7.38 9.91
CA ASP A 142 6.82 7.15 9.36
C ASP A 142 7.91 7.22 10.45
N GLU A 143 7.73 8.03 11.48
CA GLU A 143 8.63 8.11 12.63
C GLU A 143 8.68 6.75 13.35
N TYR A 144 7.52 6.20 13.72
CA TYR A 144 7.45 4.91 14.40
C TYR A 144 8.01 3.78 13.52
N LEU A 145 7.64 3.75 12.24
CA LEU A 145 8.11 2.73 11.30
C LEU A 145 9.62 2.82 11.05
N SER A 146 10.20 4.03 11.11
CA SER A 146 11.64 4.21 11.00
C SER A 146 12.40 3.46 12.10
N ILE A 147 11.86 3.44 13.32
CA ILE A 147 12.46 2.80 14.49
C ILE A 147 12.18 1.31 14.54
N ILE A 148 10.92 0.89 14.37
CA ILE A 148 10.52 -0.51 14.62
C ILE A 148 10.70 -1.42 13.41
N SER A 149 10.81 -0.87 12.21
CA SER A 149 10.90 -1.63 10.95
C SER A 149 12.13 -1.26 10.13
N HIS A 150 12.28 0.00 9.71
CA HIS A 150 13.29 0.38 8.73
C HIS A 150 14.72 0.30 9.27
N ALA A 151 14.97 0.79 10.49
CA ALA A 151 16.29 0.73 11.12
C ALA A 151 16.74 -0.72 11.37
N PRO A 152 15.92 -1.64 11.93
CA PRO A 152 16.28 -3.05 12.03
C PRO A 152 16.62 -3.70 10.69
N HIS A 153 15.86 -3.42 9.62
CA HIS A 153 16.18 -3.91 8.27
C HIS A 153 17.53 -3.38 7.78
N ALA A 154 17.81 -2.08 7.90
CA ALA A 154 19.07 -1.49 7.48
C ALA A 154 20.27 -2.12 8.23
N ILE A 155 20.13 -2.34 9.54
CA ILE A 155 21.16 -2.99 10.37
C ILE A 155 21.34 -4.45 9.91
N SER A 156 20.27 -5.20 9.68
CA SER A 156 20.32 -6.58 9.20
C SER A 156 21.03 -6.69 7.87
N PHE A 157 20.73 -5.82 6.90
CA PHE A 157 21.44 -5.75 5.62
C PHE A 157 22.93 -5.45 5.78
N ALA A 158 23.27 -4.48 6.64
CA ALA A 158 24.67 -4.14 6.88
C ALA A 158 25.44 -5.31 7.51
N LEU A 159 24.84 -6.03 8.45
CA LEU A 159 25.43 -7.21 9.08
C LEU A 159 25.58 -8.35 8.05
N SER A 160 24.55 -8.67 7.29
CA SER A 160 24.60 -9.73 6.27
C SER A 160 25.68 -9.49 5.22
N LYS A 161 25.81 -8.25 4.76
CA LYS A 161 26.84 -7.88 3.79
C LYS A 161 28.26 -8.10 4.35
N ASN A 162 28.50 -7.77 5.62
CA ASN A 162 29.81 -7.97 6.25
C ASN A 162 30.12 -9.45 6.53
N ILE A 163 29.12 -10.24 6.92
CA ILE A 163 29.28 -11.68 7.15
C ILE A 163 29.63 -12.40 5.83
N ASN A 164 28.88 -12.16 4.76
CA ASN A 164 29.12 -12.78 3.47
C ASN A 164 30.49 -12.46 2.90
N ALA A 165 30.98 -11.23 2.99
CA ALA A 165 32.29 -10.83 2.51
C ALA A 165 33.44 -11.52 3.28
N LYS A 166 33.23 -11.88 4.55
CA LYS A 166 34.28 -12.40 5.43
C LYS A 166 34.31 -13.94 5.50
N TYR A 167 33.19 -14.62 5.28
CA TYR A 167 33.06 -16.07 5.53
C TYR A 167 32.76 -16.90 4.27
N LEU A 168 32.30 -16.29 3.18
CA LEU A 168 32.13 -16.98 1.90
C LEU A 168 33.35 -16.89 0.97
N ALA A 169 34.40 -16.15 1.37
CA ALA A 169 35.69 -16.08 0.66
C ALA A 169 36.68 -17.16 1.11
N LYS A 170 36.21 -18.26 1.68
CA LYS A 170 36.95 -19.49 1.94
C LYS A 170 36.27 -20.60 1.15
#